data_28a01a42dfc15b7a57d354f11361beb7
#
_entry.id   28a01a42dfc15b7a57d354f11361beb7
#
_cell.length_a   1.000
_cell.length_b   1.000
_cell.length_c   1.000
_cell.angle_alpha   90.00
_cell.angle_beta   90.00
_cell.angle_gamma   90.00
#
_symmetry.space_group_name_H-M   'P 1'
#
loop_
_entity.id
_entity.type
_entity.pdbx_description
1 polymer ?
#
loop_
_entity_poly.entity_id
_entity_poly.type
_entity_poly.pdbx_seq_one_letter_code
_entity_poly.pdbx_strand_id
1 'polypeptide(L)'
;MSRSSVLLFTDVDGCLLNKHDYKYTDALPILQKVQEVKWPVILCSSKTASELTVLARELRLSSAPLICENGARIIWQGDGFGTERSTVCRTHRDAVLKSLRRLSKDFRFRSFTDLKLPGVMQVTDLSKEAAVRAMDREGTEPILWDDDPTLITDFERELMAEGLTLTLGGRFWHVAGGTNKGDALQQVAKCYETSMKRPLRTIAIGDSLVDQSMLDRADFSIGIPTPDGTHDVSISGKGMYATMPGAAGWAECVRRLLDQIHTKD
;
A
#
# COMPACT_ATOMS: atom_id res chain seq x y z
N MET A 1 -8.73 -17.97 -21.69
CA MET A 1 -7.94 -17.97 -20.44
C MET A 1 -8.88 -18.29 -19.28
N SER A 2 -8.54 -19.24 -18.40
CA SER A 2 -9.40 -19.52 -17.22
C SER A 2 -9.56 -18.23 -16.41
N ARG A 3 -10.81 -17.87 -16.05
CA ARG A 3 -11.22 -16.61 -15.37
C ARG A 3 -10.51 -16.27 -14.06
N SER A 4 -9.64 -17.11 -13.53
CA SER A 4 -9.01 -16.97 -12.22
C SER A 4 -7.48 -16.91 -12.25
N SER A 5 -6.87 -16.37 -13.29
CA SER A 5 -5.40 -16.31 -13.44
C SER A 5 -4.78 -14.94 -13.22
N VAL A 6 -5.50 -14.02 -12.57
CA VAL A 6 -5.06 -12.65 -12.31
C VAL A 6 -5.10 -12.37 -10.81
N LEU A 7 -4.07 -11.72 -10.30
CA LEU A 7 -4.03 -11.09 -8.98
C LEU A 7 -3.96 -9.57 -9.18
N LEU A 8 -4.89 -8.83 -8.60
CA LEU A 8 -4.94 -7.38 -8.68
C LEU A 8 -4.43 -6.76 -7.37
N PHE A 9 -3.26 -6.17 -7.41
CA PHE A 9 -2.68 -5.41 -6.30
C PHE A 9 -2.99 -3.92 -6.50
N THR A 10 -3.50 -3.27 -5.50
CA THR A 10 -3.85 -1.85 -5.61
C THR A 10 -3.40 -1.07 -4.39
N ASP A 11 -2.78 0.07 -4.61
CA ASP A 11 -2.73 1.08 -3.56
C ASP A 11 -4.14 1.55 -3.22
N VAL A 12 -4.27 2.14 -2.05
CA VAL A 12 -5.56 2.54 -1.48
C VAL A 12 -5.79 4.04 -1.67
N ASP A 13 -4.98 4.89 -1.02
CA ASP A 13 -5.20 6.33 -0.96
C ASP A 13 -4.66 7.03 -2.22
N GLY A 14 -5.51 7.57 -3.05
CA GLY A 14 -5.14 8.16 -4.34
C GLY A 14 -5.31 7.19 -5.52
N CYS A 15 -5.60 5.91 -5.26
CA CYS A 15 -5.92 4.90 -6.25
C CYS A 15 -7.36 4.39 -6.11
N LEU A 16 -7.60 3.39 -5.26
CA LEU A 16 -8.94 2.84 -5.03
C LEU A 16 -9.85 3.84 -4.33
N LEU A 17 -9.30 4.70 -3.48
CA LEU A 17 -9.93 5.82 -2.83
C LEU A 17 -9.37 7.14 -3.39
N ASN A 18 -10.21 8.16 -3.45
CA ASN A 18 -9.75 9.52 -3.75
C ASN A 18 -8.81 10.03 -2.64
N LYS A 19 -7.82 10.82 -3.03
CA LYS A 19 -6.76 11.29 -2.11
C LYS A 19 -7.25 12.25 -1.03
N HIS A 20 -8.30 13.04 -1.30
CA HIS A 20 -8.75 14.12 -0.42
C HIS A 20 -9.98 13.77 0.42
N ASP A 21 -10.96 13.10 -0.17
CA ASP A 21 -12.23 12.79 0.48
C ASP A 21 -12.41 11.30 0.83
N TYR A 22 -11.42 10.48 0.46
CA TYR A 22 -11.38 9.03 0.69
C TYR A 22 -12.60 8.27 0.14
N LYS A 23 -13.35 8.88 -0.79
CA LYS A 23 -14.47 8.22 -1.45
C LYS A 23 -13.98 7.21 -2.49
N TYR A 24 -14.73 6.11 -2.61
CA TYR A 24 -14.50 5.03 -3.56
C TYR A 24 -15.72 4.74 -4.44
N THR A 25 -16.70 5.64 -4.44
CA THR A 25 -17.98 5.46 -5.15
C THR A 25 -17.80 5.16 -6.64
N ASP A 26 -16.84 5.81 -7.29
CA ASP A 26 -16.57 5.62 -8.72
C ASP A 26 -15.93 4.26 -9.02
N ALA A 27 -15.20 3.70 -8.07
CA ALA A 27 -14.58 2.38 -8.20
C ALA A 27 -15.56 1.23 -7.97
N LEU A 28 -16.60 1.41 -7.13
CA LEU A 28 -17.48 0.34 -6.67
C LEU A 28 -18.10 -0.51 -7.80
N PRO A 29 -18.66 0.06 -8.88
CA PRO A 29 -19.28 -0.75 -9.93
C PRO A 29 -18.29 -1.67 -10.64
N ILE A 30 -17.04 -1.22 -10.77
CA ILE A 30 -15.98 -2.00 -11.42
C ILE A 30 -15.39 -3.00 -10.44
N LEU A 31 -15.22 -2.65 -9.17
CA LEU A 31 -14.81 -3.57 -8.12
C LEU A 31 -15.76 -4.77 -8.00
N GLN A 32 -17.08 -4.54 -8.11
CA GLN A 32 -18.07 -5.62 -8.14
C GLN A 32 -17.85 -6.57 -9.35
N LYS A 33 -17.59 -6.02 -10.54
CA LYS A 33 -17.27 -6.84 -11.73
C LYS A 33 -15.98 -7.65 -11.53
N VAL A 34 -14.95 -7.07 -10.90
CA VAL A 34 -13.72 -7.77 -10.56
C VAL A 34 -13.99 -8.96 -9.63
N GLN A 35 -14.89 -8.77 -8.65
CA GLN A 35 -15.33 -9.83 -7.75
C GLN A 35 -16.14 -10.92 -8.47
N GLU A 36 -17.01 -10.55 -9.42
CA GLU A 36 -17.78 -11.51 -10.25
C GLU A 36 -16.88 -12.40 -11.09
N VAL A 37 -15.80 -11.87 -11.66
CA VAL A 37 -14.79 -12.64 -12.40
C VAL A 37 -13.77 -13.36 -11.48
N LYS A 38 -13.93 -13.20 -10.14
CA LYS A 38 -13.14 -13.85 -9.10
C LYS A 38 -11.64 -13.53 -9.17
N TRP A 39 -11.29 -12.30 -9.52
CA TRP A 39 -9.93 -11.83 -9.35
C TRP A 39 -9.70 -11.45 -7.89
N PRO A 40 -8.73 -12.04 -7.19
CA PRO A 40 -8.36 -11.57 -5.87
C PRO A 40 -7.84 -10.12 -5.96
N VAL A 41 -8.43 -9.23 -5.14
CA VAL A 41 -7.98 -7.84 -5.00
C VAL A 41 -7.22 -7.71 -3.70
N ILE A 42 -5.93 -7.41 -3.79
CA ILE A 42 -5.01 -7.28 -2.68
C ILE A 42 -4.79 -5.80 -2.40
N LEU A 43 -5.24 -5.33 -1.25
CA LEU A 43 -5.00 -3.95 -0.82
C LEU A 43 -3.55 -3.81 -0.34
N CYS A 44 -2.83 -2.81 -0.89
CA CYS A 44 -1.42 -2.53 -0.59
C CYS A 44 -1.29 -1.08 -0.13
N SER A 45 -1.06 -0.84 1.16
CA SER A 45 -1.14 0.52 1.70
C SER A 45 -0.12 0.81 2.79
N SER A 46 0.15 2.09 3.04
CA SER A 46 0.83 2.56 4.24
C SER A 46 0.00 2.42 5.52
N LYS A 47 -1.29 2.11 5.38
CA LYS A 47 -2.21 1.87 6.48
C LYS A 47 -1.81 0.62 7.27
N THR A 48 -2.21 0.61 8.55
CA THR A 48 -2.03 -0.53 9.44
C THR A 48 -2.97 -1.69 9.09
N ALA A 49 -2.71 -2.86 9.67
CA ALA A 49 -3.61 -4.02 9.56
C ALA A 49 -5.01 -3.72 10.08
N SER A 50 -5.10 -3.01 11.22
CA SER A 50 -6.36 -2.61 11.83
C SER A 50 -7.19 -1.67 10.94
N GLU A 51 -6.54 -0.75 10.22
CA GLU A 51 -7.21 0.12 9.25
C GLU A 51 -7.68 -0.65 8.02
N LEU A 52 -6.77 -1.43 7.39
CA LEU A 52 -7.10 -2.17 6.17
C LEU A 52 -8.15 -3.25 6.38
N THR A 53 -8.18 -3.89 7.55
CA THR A 53 -9.21 -4.89 7.87
C THR A 53 -10.62 -4.28 7.87
N VAL A 54 -10.78 -3.07 8.39
CA VAL A 54 -12.06 -2.35 8.34
C VAL A 54 -12.45 -2.06 6.90
N LEU A 55 -11.55 -1.48 6.11
CA LEU A 55 -11.79 -1.16 4.71
C LEU A 55 -12.09 -2.42 3.87
N ALA A 56 -11.34 -3.50 4.07
CA ALA A 56 -11.56 -4.75 3.35
C ALA A 56 -12.95 -5.34 3.62
N ARG A 57 -13.47 -5.20 4.85
CA ARG A 57 -14.84 -5.62 5.18
C ARG A 57 -15.88 -4.76 4.47
N GLU A 58 -15.70 -3.44 4.48
CA GLU A 58 -16.61 -2.51 3.79
C GLU A 58 -16.66 -2.79 2.27
N LEU A 59 -15.52 -3.08 1.66
CA LEU A 59 -15.40 -3.40 0.24
C LEU A 59 -15.68 -4.87 -0.11
N ARG A 60 -15.98 -5.72 0.88
CA ARG A 60 -16.19 -7.18 0.72
C ARG A 60 -14.97 -7.90 0.13
N LEU A 61 -13.78 -7.48 0.55
CA LEU A 61 -12.49 -8.04 0.11
C LEU A 61 -11.80 -8.90 1.19
N SER A 62 -12.53 -9.34 2.22
CA SER A 62 -11.97 -10.05 3.38
C SER A 62 -11.43 -11.46 3.10
N SER A 63 -11.50 -11.94 1.85
CA SER A 63 -10.94 -13.23 1.46
C SER A 63 -9.53 -13.15 0.84
N ALA A 64 -9.04 -11.95 0.57
CA ALA A 64 -7.71 -11.73 -0.01
C ALA A 64 -6.71 -11.25 1.06
N PRO A 65 -5.42 -11.56 0.94
CA PRO A 65 -4.40 -11.00 1.83
C PRO A 65 -4.37 -9.47 1.79
N LEU A 66 -3.91 -8.86 2.87
CA LEU A 66 -3.68 -7.42 2.96
C LEU A 66 -2.18 -7.15 3.10
N ILE A 67 -1.65 -6.25 2.30
CA ILE A 67 -0.28 -5.76 2.40
C ILE A 67 -0.35 -4.41 3.12
N CYS A 68 0.08 -4.41 4.37
CA CYS A 68 -0.02 -3.28 5.29
C CYS A 68 1.35 -2.63 5.49
N GLU A 69 1.34 -1.37 5.93
CA GLU A 69 2.55 -0.64 6.32
C GLU A 69 3.63 -0.66 5.21
N ASN A 70 3.22 -0.39 3.94
CA ASN A 70 4.09 -0.40 2.76
C ASN A 70 4.87 -1.71 2.55
N GLY A 71 4.30 -2.85 2.94
CA GLY A 71 4.91 -4.16 2.79
C GLY A 71 5.62 -4.66 4.04
N ALA A 72 5.65 -3.89 5.13
CA ALA A 72 6.24 -4.34 6.38
C ALA A 72 5.44 -5.45 7.06
N ARG A 73 4.14 -5.58 6.73
CA ARG A 73 3.26 -6.61 7.27
C ARG A 73 2.33 -7.17 6.21
N ILE A 74 2.16 -8.48 6.17
CA ILE A 74 1.15 -9.16 5.36
C ILE A 74 0.18 -9.88 6.30
N ILE A 75 -1.12 -9.57 6.17
CA ILE A 75 -2.19 -10.31 6.83
C ILE A 75 -2.75 -11.32 5.83
N TRP A 76 -2.61 -12.59 6.16
CA TRP A 76 -3.17 -13.68 5.40
C TRP A 76 -4.56 -13.97 5.93
N GLN A 77 -5.58 -13.85 5.10
CA GLN A 77 -6.97 -14.10 5.46
C GLN A 77 -7.67 -14.92 4.36
N GLY A 78 -8.80 -15.55 4.72
CA GLY A 78 -9.58 -16.37 3.81
C GLY A 78 -9.18 -17.85 3.79
N ASP A 79 -10.06 -18.68 3.23
CA ASP A 79 -10.00 -20.14 3.30
C ASP A 79 -8.85 -20.79 2.52
N GLY A 80 -8.17 -20.01 1.66
CA GLY A 80 -7.09 -20.52 0.80
C GLY A 80 -5.71 -20.62 1.47
N PHE A 81 -5.50 -19.98 2.64
CA PHE A 81 -4.18 -19.83 3.27
C PHE A 81 -4.08 -20.43 4.67
N GLY A 82 -5.10 -21.18 5.13
CA GLY A 82 -5.17 -21.75 6.47
C GLY A 82 -5.71 -20.74 7.49
N THR A 83 -5.33 -20.93 8.75
CA THR A 83 -5.72 -20.00 9.82
C THR A 83 -5.15 -18.61 9.56
N GLU A 84 -5.94 -17.56 9.88
CA GLU A 84 -5.50 -16.17 9.82
C GLU A 84 -4.13 -16.02 10.50
N ARG A 85 -3.15 -15.54 9.76
CA ARG A 85 -1.79 -15.34 10.25
C ARG A 85 -1.24 -14.02 9.75
N SER A 86 -0.39 -13.41 10.54
CA SER A 86 0.37 -12.23 10.19
C SER A 86 1.82 -12.60 9.94
N THR A 87 2.40 -12.00 8.92
CA THR A 87 3.84 -12.08 8.66
C THR A 87 4.41 -10.67 8.72
N VAL A 88 5.32 -10.43 9.67
CA VAL A 88 6.12 -9.20 9.69
C VAL A 88 7.33 -9.42 8.78
N CYS A 89 7.49 -8.51 7.82
CA CYS A 89 8.59 -8.59 6.87
C CYS A 89 9.82 -7.87 7.42
N ARG A 90 10.87 -8.62 7.72
CA ARG A 90 12.23 -8.21 8.11
C ARG A 90 12.40 -7.58 9.49
N THR A 91 11.82 -6.41 9.80
CA THR A 91 12.18 -5.65 11.02
C THR A 91 10.94 -5.26 11.80
N HIS A 92 10.95 -5.54 13.10
CA HIS A 92 9.91 -5.09 14.02
C HIS A 92 10.04 -3.60 14.33
N ARG A 93 8.91 -2.94 14.59
CA ARG A 93 8.83 -1.52 14.94
C ARG A 93 9.74 -1.12 16.12
N ASP A 94 9.97 -1.99 17.09
CA ASP A 94 10.86 -1.71 18.23
C ASP A 94 12.27 -1.34 17.80
N ALA A 95 12.81 -2.00 16.77
CA ALA A 95 14.12 -1.65 16.22
C ALA A 95 14.08 -0.29 15.53
N VAL A 96 13.01 0.02 14.76
CA VAL A 96 12.80 1.33 14.16
C VAL A 96 12.76 2.42 15.24
N LEU A 97 11.99 2.21 16.31
CA LEU A 97 11.88 3.17 17.41
C LEU A 97 13.22 3.35 18.16
N LYS A 98 14.03 2.31 18.26
CA LYS A 98 15.38 2.40 18.86
C LYS A 98 16.28 3.31 18.02
N SER A 99 16.29 3.15 16.71
CA SER A 99 17.06 4.00 15.78
C SER A 99 16.58 5.45 15.82
N LEU A 100 15.27 5.68 15.80
CA LEU A 100 14.70 7.03 15.89
C LEU A 100 15.08 7.73 17.20
N ARG A 101 15.06 7.01 18.35
CA ARG A 101 15.52 7.58 19.63
C ARG A 101 16.99 7.96 19.63
N ARG A 102 17.85 7.24 18.89
CA ARG A 102 19.25 7.64 18.70
C ARG A 102 19.34 8.90 17.87
N LEU A 103 18.66 8.92 16.72
CA LEU A 103 18.73 10.00 15.74
C LEU A 103 18.07 11.29 16.20
N SER A 104 17.12 11.24 17.15
CA SER A 104 16.51 12.44 17.72
C SER A 104 17.47 13.34 18.51
N LYS A 105 18.73 12.91 18.73
CA LYS A 105 19.80 13.75 19.32
C LYS A 105 20.39 14.74 18.31
N ASP A 106 20.36 14.36 17.02
CA ASP A 106 21.03 15.08 15.95
C ASP A 106 20.03 15.71 14.94
N PHE A 107 18.78 15.20 14.89
CA PHE A 107 17.74 15.65 13.97
C PHE A 107 16.43 15.95 14.68
N ARG A 108 15.66 16.92 14.18
CA ARG A 108 14.36 17.29 14.72
C ARG A 108 13.22 16.72 13.89
N PHE A 109 12.48 15.81 14.49
CA PHE A 109 11.27 15.21 13.93
C PHE A 109 10.34 14.80 15.08
N ARG A 110 9.09 14.54 14.77
CA ARG A 110 8.11 13.97 15.71
C ARG A 110 7.50 12.72 15.12
N SER A 111 7.67 11.60 15.82
CA SER A 111 7.05 10.33 15.44
C SER A 111 5.60 10.23 15.96
N PHE A 112 4.81 9.30 15.43
CA PHE A 112 3.48 9.00 15.99
C PHE A 112 3.57 8.56 17.46
N THR A 113 4.66 7.88 17.84
CA THR A 113 4.94 7.53 19.23
C THR A 113 5.11 8.78 20.12
N ASP A 114 5.83 9.80 19.64
CA ASP A 114 6.06 11.05 20.38
C ASP A 114 4.79 11.89 20.45
N LEU A 115 4.05 11.98 19.35
CA LEU A 115 2.78 12.73 19.25
C LEU A 115 1.70 12.15 20.15
N LYS A 116 1.74 10.86 20.44
CA LYS A 116 0.68 10.14 21.16
C LYS A 116 -0.69 10.33 20.49
N LEU A 117 -1.73 9.71 21.03
CA LEU A 117 -3.06 9.77 20.42
C LEU A 117 -3.58 11.19 20.16
N PRO A 118 -3.50 12.15 21.11
CA PRO A 118 -4.01 13.51 20.84
C PRO A 118 -3.26 14.21 19.70
N GLY A 119 -1.93 14.09 19.68
CA GLY A 119 -1.13 14.72 18.62
C GLY A 119 -1.37 14.06 17.24
N VAL A 120 -1.52 12.73 17.19
CA VAL A 120 -1.87 12.04 15.94
C VAL A 120 -3.23 12.50 15.43
N MET A 121 -4.25 12.61 16.28
CA MET A 121 -5.57 13.15 15.89
C MET A 121 -5.44 14.57 15.31
N GLN A 122 -4.65 15.43 15.95
CA GLN A 122 -4.46 16.81 15.53
C GLN A 122 -3.81 16.93 14.14
N VAL A 123 -2.79 16.11 13.85
CA VAL A 123 -2.03 16.21 12.58
C VAL A 123 -2.65 15.41 11.44
N THR A 124 -3.61 14.52 11.74
CA THR A 124 -4.25 13.67 10.74
C THR A 124 -5.71 13.99 10.49
N ASP A 125 -6.37 14.75 11.37
CA ASP A 125 -7.81 15.00 11.41
C ASP A 125 -8.66 13.71 11.56
N LEU A 126 -8.06 12.62 12.06
CA LEU A 126 -8.75 11.36 12.30
C LEU A 126 -9.61 11.42 13.56
N SER A 127 -10.73 10.69 13.54
CA SER A 127 -11.47 10.39 14.78
C SER A 127 -10.59 9.62 15.76
N LYS A 128 -10.96 9.59 17.03
CA LYS A 128 -10.22 8.87 18.06
C LYS A 128 -10.03 7.39 17.68
N GLU A 129 -11.09 6.74 17.22
CA GLU A 129 -11.07 5.32 16.83
C GLU A 129 -10.19 5.07 15.62
N ALA A 130 -10.21 5.98 14.64
CA ALA A 130 -9.36 5.88 13.46
C ALA A 130 -7.88 6.14 13.81
N ALA A 131 -7.59 7.12 14.67
CA ALA A 131 -6.23 7.40 15.13
C ALA A 131 -5.64 6.24 15.94
N VAL A 132 -6.44 5.58 16.80
CA VAL A 132 -6.03 4.36 17.50
C VAL A 132 -5.62 3.28 16.51
N ARG A 133 -6.42 3.05 15.45
CA ARG A 133 -6.06 2.08 14.40
C ARG A 133 -4.80 2.48 13.65
N ALA A 134 -4.62 3.76 13.30
CA ALA A 134 -3.45 4.26 12.59
C ALA A 134 -2.15 4.15 13.40
N MET A 135 -2.26 4.12 14.72
CA MET A 135 -1.13 3.91 15.66
C MET A 135 -0.82 2.45 15.95
N ASP A 136 -1.69 1.51 15.55
CA ASP A 136 -1.51 0.06 15.75
C ASP A 136 -0.53 -0.52 14.72
N ARG A 137 0.73 -0.09 14.81
CA ARG A 137 1.81 -0.43 13.87
C ARG A 137 2.74 -1.48 14.41
N GLU A 138 3.25 -2.32 13.52
CA GLU A 138 4.19 -3.40 13.87
C GLU A 138 5.53 -3.34 13.12
N GLY A 139 5.60 -2.68 11.98
CA GLY A 139 6.81 -2.66 11.13
C GLY A 139 7.30 -1.28 10.72
N THR A 140 6.48 -0.24 10.92
CA THR A 140 6.82 1.12 10.48
C THR A 140 6.56 2.16 11.56
N GLU A 141 7.21 3.33 11.43
CA GLU A 141 6.92 4.51 12.24
C GLU A 141 6.78 5.74 11.33
N PRO A 142 5.60 6.38 11.27
CA PRO A 142 5.44 7.66 10.60
C PRO A 142 6.07 8.78 11.41
N ILE A 143 6.74 9.71 10.72
CA ILE A 143 7.33 10.89 11.32
C ILE A 143 6.92 12.17 10.57
N LEU A 144 6.82 13.27 11.30
CA LEU A 144 6.81 14.63 10.77
C LEU A 144 8.23 15.18 10.87
N TRP A 145 8.73 15.71 9.76
CA TRP A 145 10.03 16.36 9.72
C TRP A 145 9.92 17.80 10.15
N ASP A 146 10.63 18.18 11.19
CA ASP A 146 10.62 19.51 11.80
C ASP A 146 11.98 20.22 11.66
N ASP A 147 12.95 19.59 10.99
CA ASP A 147 14.28 20.16 10.77
C ASP A 147 14.39 20.82 9.38
N ASP A 148 15.59 21.38 9.08
CA ASP A 148 15.90 21.89 7.74
C ASP A 148 15.70 20.77 6.70
N PRO A 149 14.95 21.02 5.61
CA PRO A 149 14.72 20.03 4.57
C PRO A 149 16.00 19.46 3.93
N THR A 150 17.10 20.22 3.94
CA THR A 150 18.38 19.77 3.40
C THR A 150 19.01 18.63 4.20
N LEU A 151 18.68 18.51 5.49
CA LEU A 151 19.20 17.45 6.38
C LEU A 151 18.51 16.10 6.19
N ILE A 152 17.42 16.03 5.41
CA ILE A 152 16.69 14.77 5.21
C ILE A 152 17.57 13.68 4.56
N THR A 153 18.49 14.07 3.68
CA THR A 153 19.42 13.14 3.03
C THR A 153 20.43 12.56 4.02
N ASP A 154 20.90 13.36 4.97
CA ASP A 154 21.80 12.89 6.02
C ASP A 154 21.07 11.96 6.98
N PHE A 155 19.84 12.30 7.34
CA PHE A 155 18.97 11.44 8.15
C PHE A 155 18.69 10.10 7.47
N GLU A 156 18.38 10.11 6.17
CA GLU A 156 18.18 8.88 5.39
C GLU A 156 19.45 8.02 5.36
N ARG A 157 20.62 8.61 5.17
CA ARG A 157 21.91 7.89 5.20
C ARG A 157 22.15 7.19 6.54
N GLU A 158 21.86 7.88 7.64
CA GLU A 158 21.97 7.30 8.98
C GLU A 158 21.00 6.11 9.18
N LEU A 159 19.76 6.22 8.69
CA LEU A 159 18.80 5.13 8.71
C LEU A 159 19.27 3.94 7.86
N MET A 160 19.78 4.21 6.66
CA MET A 160 20.31 3.16 5.76
C MET A 160 21.48 2.41 6.36
N ALA A 161 22.34 3.07 7.13
CA ALA A 161 23.45 2.43 7.84
C ALA A 161 22.96 1.41 8.89
N GLU A 162 21.73 1.54 9.38
CA GLU A 162 21.09 0.58 10.29
C GLU A 162 20.14 -0.40 9.57
N GLY A 163 20.15 -0.41 8.22
CA GLY A 163 19.27 -1.27 7.41
C GLY A 163 17.81 -0.84 7.39
N LEU A 164 17.55 0.43 7.72
CA LEU A 164 16.23 1.04 7.66
C LEU A 164 16.07 1.86 6.38
N THR A 165 14.83 2.11 6.00
CA THR A 165 14.47 2.94 4.83
C THR A 165 13.60 4.09 5.27
N LEU A 166 13.72 5.22 4.55
CA LEU A 166 12.87 6.38 4.68
C LEU A 166 12.07 6.56 3.38
N THR A 167 10.76 6.69 3.48
CA THR A 167 9.89 6.84 2.31
C THR A 167 8.87 7.93 2.57
N LEU A 168 8.75 8.88 1.64
CA LEU A 168 7.73 9.91 1.75
C LEU A 168 6.38 9.35 1.30
N GLY A 169 5.41 9.32 2.22
CA GLY A 169 4.00 9.16 1.92
C GLY A 169 3.35 10.51 1.61
N GLY A 170 2.03 10.61 1.68
CA GLY A 170 1.36 11.88 1.37
C GLY A 170 1.76 13.05 2.29
N ARG A 171 1.66 12.87 3.62
CA ARG A 171 1.96 13.90 4.62
C ARG A 171 3.11 13.54 5.56
N PHE A 172 3.45 12.27 5.63
CA PHE A 172 4.40 11.74 6.60
C PHE A 172 5.53 11.02 5.91
N TRP A 173 6.72 11.11 6.47
CA TRP A 173 7.78 10.19 6.19
C TRP A 173 7.54 8.90 6.95
N HIS A 174 7.78 7.76 6.32
CA HIS A 174 7.66 6.44 6.94
C HIS A 174 9.05 5.83 7.08
N VAL A 175 9.43 5.50 8.30
CA VAL A 175 10.65 4.73 8.59
C VAL A 175 10.27 3.26 8.73
N ALA A 176 10.95 2.40 8.00
CA ALA A 176 10.68 0.96 7.93
C ALA A 176 11.95 0.13 7.88
N GLY A 177 11.86 -1.15 8.14
CA GLY A 177 12.98 -2.08 8.12
C GLY A 177 13.27 -2.70 6.75
N GLY A 178 13.61 -1.91 5.74
CA GLY A 178 14.07 -2.40 4.44
C GLY A 178 13.06 -3.24 3.66
N THR A 179 11.77 -2.99 3.84
CA THR A 179 10.67 -3.63 3.11
C THR A 179 10.01 -2.64 2.17
N ASN A 180 9.35 -3.16 1.14
CA ASN A 180 8.59 -2.37 0.19
C ASN A 180 7.39 -3.17 -0.35
N LYS A 181 6.45 -2.48 -0.99
CA LYS A 181 5.24 -3.09 -1.55
C LYS A 181 5.55 -4.15 -2.60
N GLY A 182 6.64 -4.00 -3.36
CA GLY A 182 7.04 -4.96 -4.40
C GLY A 182 7.53 -6.29 -3.84
N ASP A 183 8.32 -6.30 -2.76
CA ASP A 183 8.73 -7.53 -2.08
C ASP A 183 7.50 -8.28 -1.53
N ALA A 184 6.57 -7.55 -0.94
CA ALA A 184 5.33 -8.12 -0.42
C ALA A 184 4.42 -8.67 -1.53
N LEU A 185 4.30 -7.96 -2.68
CA LEU A 185 3.60 -8.46 -3.86
C LEU A 185 4.15 -9.81 -4.31
N GLN A 186 5.48 -9.91 -4.47
CA GLN A 186 6.12 -11.15 -4.91
C GLN A 186 5.86 -12.31 -3.93
N GLN A 187 5.91 -12.03 -2.62
CA GLN A 187 5.62 -13.04 -1.61
C GLN A 187 4.17 -13.52 -1.69
N VAL A 188 3.21 -12.62 -1.85
CA VAL A 188 1.79 -12.97 -2.01
C VAL A 188 1.56 -13.73 -3.31
N ALA A 189 2.08 -13.25 -4.43
CA ALA A 189 1.95 -13.92 -5.73
C ALA A 189 2.48 -15.35 -5.70
N LYS A 190 3.67 -15.56 -5.15
CA LYS A 190 4.28 -16.89 -5.00
C LYS A 190 3.43 -17.83 -4.14
N CYS A 191 2.83 -17.35 -3.06
CA CYS A 191 1.93 -18.15 -2.24
C CYS A 191 0.69 -18.59 -3.02
N TYR A 192 0.08 -17.70 -3.81
CA TYR A 192 -1.05 -18.02 -4.66
C TYR A 192 -0.68 -19.03 -5.76
N GLU A 193 0.43 -18.84 -6.45
CA GLU A 193 0.93 -19.77 -7.48
C GLU A 193 1.17 -21.17 -6.93
N THR A 194 1.78 -21.25 -5.73
CA THR A 194 2.02 -22.52 -5.04
C THR A 194 0.70 -23.20 -4.67
N SER A 195 -0.26 -22.46 -4.14
CA SER A 195 -1.58 -22.99 -3.76
C SER A 195 -2.38 -23.45 -4.98
N MET A 196 -2.37 -22.65 -6.06
CA MET A 196 -3.14 -22.93 -7.28
C MET A 196 -2.42 -23.85 -8.27
N LYS A 197 -1.14 -24.18 -8.01
CA LYS A 197 -0.27 -25.00 -8.87
C LYS A 197 -0.24 -24.54 -10.34
N ARG A 198 -0.24 -23.22 -10.57
CA ARG A 198 -0.19 -22.60 -11.89
C ARG A 198 0.37 -21.18 -11.82
N PRO A 199 0.98 -20.67 -12.90
CA PRO A 199 1.38 -19.28 -12.99
C PRO A 199 0.17 -18.35 -12.98
N LEU A 200 0.33 -17.20 -12.36
CA LEU A 200 -0.66 -16.15 -12.28
C LEU A 200 -0.09 -14.87 -12.89
N ARG A 201 -0.97 -14.03 -13.41
CA ARG A 201 -0.61 -12.68 -13.83
C ARG A 201 -0.86 -11.71 -12.72
N THR A 202 0.10 -10.85 -12.46
CA THR A 202 0.00 -9.78 -11.49
C THR A 202 -0.30 -8.45 -12.17
N ILE A 203 -1.27 -7.74 -11.66
CA ILE A 203 -1.58 -6.36 -12.05
C ILE A 203 -1.33 -5.49 -10.81
N ALA A 204 -0.58 -4.41 -10.94
CA ALA A 204 -0.34 -3.46 -9.88
C ALA A 204 -0.86 -2.07 -10.25
N ILE A 205 -1.49 -1.39 -9.29
CA ILE A 205 -2.04 -0.03 -9.43
C ILE A 205 -1.46 0.85 -8.34
N GLY A 206 -0.85 1.97 -8.71
CA GLY A 206 -0.24 2.92 -7.78
C GLY A 206 -0.25 4.36 -8.29
N ASP A 207 -0.14 5.34 -7.40
CA ASP A 207 -0.12 6.78 -7.70
C ASP A 207 1.17 7.50 -7.26
N SER A 208 2.00 6.87 -6.44
CA SER A 208 3.11 7.54 -5.75
C SER A 208 4.41 6.73 -5.75
N LEU A 209 5.53 7.37 -5.43
CA LEU A 209 6.86 6.73 -5.42
C LEU A 209 6.94 5.51 -4.50
N VAL A 210 6.15 5.43 -3.43
CA VAL A 210 6.07 4.23 -2.58
C VAL A 210 5.53 3.01 -3.31
N ASP A 211 4.81 3.21 -4.43
CA ASP A 211 4.23 2.15 -5.25
C ASP A 211 5.18 1.66 -6.33
N GLN A 212 6.23 2.45 -6.65
CA GLN A 212 7.12 2.16 -7.77
C GLN A 212 7.66 0.73 -7.71
N SER A 213 8.09 0.27 -6.53
CA SER A 213 8.60 -1.09 -6.35
C SER A 213 7.56 -2.18 -6.67
N MET A 214 6.28 -1.92 -6.46
CA MET A 214 5.18 -2.81 -6.77
C MET A 214 4.88 -2.79 -8.28
N LEU A 215 4.88 -1.60 -8.88
CA LEU A 215 4.68 -1.41 -10.32
C LEU A 215 5.79 -2.07 -11.14
N ASP A 216 7.06 -1.94 -10.72
CA ASP A 216 8.21 -2.51 -11.44
C ASP A 216 8.22 -4.05 -11.44
N ARG A 217 7.53 -4.70 -10.49
CA ARG A 217 7.53 -6.15 -10.31
C ARG A 217 6.27 -6.84 -10.82
N ALA A 218 5.25 -6.08 -11.18
CA ALA A 218 4.03 -6.63 -11.73
C ALA A 218 4.18 -6.95 -13.22
N ASP A 219 3.41 -7.94 -13.71
CA ASP A 219 3.35 -8.25 -15.15
C ASP A 219 2.65 -7.17 -15.95
N PHE A 220 1.79 -6.37 -15.29
CA PHE A 220 1.10 -5.24 -15.88
C PHE A 220 0.90 -4.14 -14.83
N SER A 221 1.26 -2.91 -15.16
CA SER A 221 1.27 -1.78 -14.22
C SER A 221 0.32 -0.67 -14.65
N ILE A 222 -0.36 -0.08 -13.68
CA ILE A 222 -1.28 1.05 -13.89
C ILE A 222 -0.83 2.21 -12.99
N GLY A 223 -0.48 3.33 -13.63
CA GLY A 223 -0.19 4.59 -12.97
C GLY A 223 -1.45 5.46 -12.87
N ILE A 224 -1.84 5.84 -11.66
CA ILE A 224 -2.92 6.80 -11.43
C ILE A 224 -2.30 8.19 -11.30
N PRO A 225 -2.82 9.21 -11.99
CA PRO A 225 -2.31 10.57 -11.84
C PRO A 225 -2.68 11.17 -10.47
N THR A 226 -1.89 12.09 -10.02
CA THR A 226 -2.22 12.98 -8.89
C THR A 226 -3.41 13.89 -9.25
N PRO A 227 -4.05 14.56 -8.27
CA PRO A 227 -5.19 15.43 -8.54
C PRO A 227 -4.91 16.59 -9.51
N ASP A 228 -3.65 17.01 -9.66
CA ASP A 228 -3.22 18.03 -10.63
C ASP A 228 -2.92 17.46 -12.02
N GLY A 229 -3.07 16.14 -12.22
CA GLY A 229 -2.90 15.46 -13.50
C GLY A 229 -1.46 15.02 -13.78
N THR A 230 -0.52 15.19 -12.86
CA THR A 230 0.86 14.69 -13.02
C THR A 230 0.95 13.21 -12.62
N HIS A 231 1.99 12.52 -13.07
CA HIS A 231 2.29 11.14 -12.70
C HIS A 231 3.59 11.10 -11.91
N ASP A 232 3.51 10.70 -10.64
CA ASP A 232 4.67 10.52 -9.77
C ASP A 232 5.33 9.16 -9.93
N VAL A 233 4.71 8.26 -10.72
CA VAL A 233 5.22 6.91 -11.02
C VAL A 233 5.58 6.76 -12.48
N SER A 234 6.52 5.86 -12.76
CA SER A 234 6.90 5.48 -14.12
C SER A 234 6.55 4.03 -14.42
N ILE A 235 6.12 3.76 -15.64
CA ILE A 235 5.82 2.42 -16.12
C ILE A 235 6.94 2.00 -17.08
N SER A 236 7.81 1.10 -16.62
CA SER A 236 8.96 0.59 -17.39
C SER A 236 8.63 -0.63 -18.24
N GLY A 237 7.53 -1.34 -17.95
CA GLY A 237 7.10 -2.55 -18.62
C GLY A 237 5.78 -2.40 -19.36
N LYS A 238 4.99 -3.47 -19.35
CA LYS A 238 3.62 -3.44 -19.88
C LYS A 238 2.71 -2.69 -18.90
N GLY A 239 1.97 -1.74 -19.40
CA GLY A 239 1.05 -0.99 -18.54
C GLY A 239 0.31 0.12 -19.25
N MET A 240 -0.40 0.91 -18.45
CA MET A 240 -1.12 2.09 -18.91
C MET A 240 -1.18 3.15 -17.80
N TYR A 241 -1.40 4.39 -18.21
CA TYR A 241 -1.75 5.46 -17.29
C TYR A 241 -3.25 5.72 -17.35
N ALA A 242 -3.85 5.98 -16.19
CA ALA A 242 -5.21 6.48 -16.12
C ALA A 242 -5.27 7.96 -16.58
N THR A 243 -6.41 8.38 -17.07
CA THR A 243 -6.63 9.79 -17.44
C THR A 243 -7.23 10.60 -16.30
N MET A 244 -7.82 9.93 -15.31
CA MET A 244 -8.47 10.52 -14.15
C MET A 244 -7.74 10.11 -12.87
N PRO A 245 -7.67 10.98 -11.85
CA PRO A 245 -7.11 10.63 -10.55
C PRO A 245 -8.04 9.73 -9.72
N GLY A 246 -7.48 9.05 -8.72
CA GLY A 246 -8.22 8.34 -7.69
C GLY A 246 -9.13 7.24 -8.19
N ALA A 247 -10.26 7.07 -7.53
CA ALA A 247 -11.24 6.01 -7.78
C ALA A 247 -11.77 5.98 -9.22
N ALA A 248 -11.92 7.13 -9.86
CA ALA A 248 -12.36 7.23 -11.25
C ALA A 248 -11.30 6.66 -12.22
N GLY A 249 -10.04 7.02 -12.06
CA GLY A 249 -8.92 6.48 -12.85
C GLY A 249 -8.70 5.00 -12.61
N TRP A 250 -8.84 4.55 -11.38
CA TRP A 250 -8.84 3.13 -11.05
C TRP A 250 -9.93 2.38 -11.82
N ALA A 251 -11.16 2.88 -11.77
CA ALA A 251 -12.29 2.28 -12.48
C ALA A 251 -12.12 2.28 -14.00
N GLU A 252 -11.59 3.37 -14.57
CA GLU A 252 -11.28 3.50 -15.99
C GLU A 252 -10.37 2.37 -16.47
N CYS A 253 -9.20 2.23 -15.81
CA CYS A 253 -8.18 1.29 -16.24
C CYS A 253 -8.59 -0.17 -16.01
N VAL A 254 -9.19 -0.48 -14.87
CA VAL A 254 -9.63 -1.84 -14.56
C VAL A 254 -10.77 -2.27 -15.48
N ARG A 255 -11.69 -1.37 -15.86
CA ARG A 255 -12.71 -1.65 -16.87
C ARG A 255 -12.07 -2.05 -18.20
N ARG A 256 -11.10 -1.28 -18.69
CA ARG A 256 -10.38 -1.61 -19.93
C ARG A 256 -9.76 -3.00 -19.91
N LEU A 257 -9.20 -3.40 -18.76
CA LEU A 257 -8.63 -4.75 -18.60
C LEU A 257 -9.70 -5.85 -18.62
N LEU A 258 -10.83 -5.64 -17.95
CA LEU A 258 -11.96 -6.57 -17.96
C LEU A 258 -12.50 -6.76 -19.39
N ASP A 259 -12.66 -5.68 -20.15
CA ASP A 259 -13.17 -5.72 -21.53
C ASP A 259 -12.22 -6.47 -22.47
N GLN A 260 -10.89 -6.34 -22.31
CA GLN A 260 -9.89 -7.06 -23.11
C GLN A 260 -9.91 -8.59 -22.88
N ILE A 261 -10.37 -9.05 -21.74
CA ILE A 261 -10.48 -10.47 -21.45
C ILE A 261 -11.74 -11.07 -22.05
N HIS A 262 -12.85 -10.32 -22.04
CA HIS A 262 -14.12 -10.74 -22.66
C HIS A 262 -14.06 -10.83 -24.18
N THR A 263 -13.14 -10.10 -24.83
CA THR A 263 -12.96 -10.14 -26.29
C THR A 263 -12.06 -11.27 -26.78
N LYS A 264 -11.44 -12.05 -25.87
CA LYS A 264 -10.51 -13.15 -26.20
C LYS A 264 -11.07 -14.54 -25.88
N ASP A 265 -12.26 -14.60 -25.30
CA ASP A 265 -13.06 -15.82 -25.10
C ASP A 265 -14.12 -15.94 -26.22
#